data_e44c23828fe0a220a7616a3c449567c4
#
_entry.id   e44c23828fe0a220a7616a3c449567c4
#
_cell.length_a   1.000
_cell.length_b   1.000
_cell.length_c   1.000
_cell.angle_alpha   90.00
_cell.angle_beta   90.00
_cell.angle_gamma   90.00
#
_symmetry.space_group_name_H-M   'P 1'
#
loop_
_entity.id
_entity.type
_entity.pdbx_description
1 polymer ?
#
loop_
_entity_poly.entity_id
_entity_poly.type
_entity_poly.pdbx_seq_one_letter_code
_entity_poly.pdbx_strand_id
1 'polypeptide(L)'
;MKQSLNFVTIGVANLEKAKNFYIDKFGWKPFKDDDGIVFFQLNGFIFALFPEDELADDIGIVNDGSGFRRMTFAINCRSEEEVNQMFSELEKNGVKIVKPPGKVFWGGYSGYIADAEDNYWEIAFNPFLKL
;
A
#
# COMPACT_ATOMS: atom_id res chain seq x y z
N MET A 1 -24.73 10.79 4.31
CA MET A 1 -23.87 9.79 3.63
C MET A 1 -23.41 8.74 4.64
N LYS A 2 -23.49 7.45 4.27
CA LYS A 2 -22.97 6.37 5.14
C LYS A 2 -21.44 6.46 5.24
N GLN A 3 -20.91 6.28 6.42
CA GLN A 3 -19.46 6.28 6.66
C GLN A 3 -18.87 4.92 6.21
N SER A 4 -18.47 4.83 4.94
CA SER A 4 -17.97 3.59 4.34
C SER A 4 -17.03 3.88 3.17
N LEU A 5 -16.13 2.93 2.89
CA LEU A 5 -15.20 2.98 1.77
C LEU A 5 -15.20 1.61 1.09
N ASN A 6 -15.37 1.56 -0.22
CA ASN A 6 -15.44 0.29 -0.96
C ASN A 6 -14.21 0.05 -1.83
N PHE A 7 -13.62 1.11 -2.35
CA PHE A 7 -12.44 1.04 -3.22
C PHE A 7 -11.43 2.11 -2.85
N VAL A 8 -10.17 1.76 -2.93
CA VAL A 8 -9.06 2.69 -3.07
C VAL A 8 -8.38 2.35 -4.39
N THR A 9 -8.40 3.26 -5.35
CA THR A 9 -7.71 3.09 -6.63
C THR A 9 -6.51 4.01 -6.68
N ILE A 10 -5.34 3.45 -6.94
CA ILE A 10 -4.14 4.25 -7.17
C ILE A 10 -3.76 4.24 -8.65
N GLY A 11 -3.41 5.40 -9.17
CA GLY A 11 -2.83 5.53 -10.49
C GLY A 11 -1.36 5.14 -10.47
N VAL A 12 -0.94 4.33 -11.44
CA VAL A 12 0.44 3.85 -11.55
C VAL A 12 0.97 4.12 -12.94
N ALA A 13 2.27 4.42 -13.03
CA ALA A 13 2.92 4.65 -14.31
C ALA A 13 3.14 3.34 -15.08
N ASN A 14 3.42 2.26 -14.36
CA ASN A 14 3.66 0.93 -14.93
C ASN A 14 2.84 -0.12 -14.20
N LEU A 15 1.70 -0.49 -14.79
CA LEU A 15 0.75 -1.42 -14.18
C LEU A 15 1.36 -2.79 -13.89
N GLU A 16 2.11 -3.36 -14.83
CA GLU A 16 2.72 -4.68 -14.66
C GLU A 16 3.74 -4.70 -13.52
N LYS A 17 4.59 -3.68 -13.47
CA LYS A 17 5.59 -3.55 -12.40
C LYS A 17 4.93 -3.36 -11.03
N ALA A 18 3.90 -2.52 -10.95
CA ALA A 18 3.16 -2.31 -9.72
C ALA A 18 2.43 -3.58 -9.26
N LYS A 19 1.73 -4.25 -10.17
CA LYS A 19 1.07 -5.52 -9.90
C LYS A 19 2.05 -6.56 -9.35
N ASN A 20 3.16 -6.74 -10.04
CA ASN A 20 4.16 -7.75 -9.67
C ASN A 20 4.78 -7.45 -8.30
N PHE A 21 4.92 -6.18 -7.93
CA PHE A 21 5.38 -5.82 -6.60
C PHE A 21 4.46 -6.43 -5.52
N TYR A 22 3.15 -6.21 -5.61
CA TYR A 22 2.21 -6.70 -4.59
C TYR A 22 2.12 -8.23 -4.58
N ILE A 23 2.20 -8.86 -5.76
CA ILE A 23 2.20 -10.33 -5.86
C ILE A 23 3.49 -10.91 -5.26
N ASP A 24 4.65 -10.41 -5.69
CA ASP A 24 5.94 -11.02 -5.36
C ASP A 24 6.44 -10.62 -3.97
N LYS A 25 6.21 -9.37 -3.55
CA LYS A 25 6.75 -8.83 -2.31
C LYS A 25 5.79 -8.96 -1.14
N PHE A 26 4.51 -8.72 -1.36
CA PHE A 26 3.49 -8.84 -0.32
C PHE A 26 2.83 -10.23 -0.29
N GLY A 27 3.01 -11.02 -1.34
CA GLY A 27 2.36 -12.33 -1.46
C GLY A 27 0.86 -12.22 -1.68
N TRP A 28 0.39 -11.10 -2.19
CA TRP A 28 -1.03 -10.88 -2.44
C TRP A 28 -1.45 -11.54 -3.76
N LYS A 29 -2.71 -11.96 -3.83
CA LYS A 29 -3.27 -12.58 -5.01
C LYS A 29 -4.41 -11.71 -5.54
N PRO A 30 -4.30 -11.18 -6.79
CA PRO A 30 -5.39 -10.41 -7.36
C PRO A 30 -6.57 -11.33 -7.67
N PHE A 31 -7.79 -10.83 -7.51
CA PHE A 31 -8.99 -11.54 -7.95
C PHE A 31 -9.49 -11.06 -9.32
N LYS A 32 -8.99 -9.92 -9.78
CA LYS A 32 -9.19 -9.43 -11.14
C LYS A 32 -7.85 -8.90 -11.66
N ASP A 33 -7.46 -9.36 -12.83
CA ASP A 33 -6.20 -9.00 -13.48
C ASP A 33 -6.41 -9.08 -14.99
N ASP A 34 -7.31 -8.24 -15.50
CA ASP A 34 -7.65 -8.17 -16.91
C ASP A 34 -8.12 -6.76 -17.27
N ASP A 35 -8.25 -6.48 -18.55
CA ASP A 35 -8.78 -5.21 -19.07
C ASP A 35 -8.01 -3.97 -18.58
N GLY A 36 -6.72 -4.13 -18.25
CA GLY A 36 -5.88 -3.00 -17.84
C GLY A 36 -6.14 -2.50 -16.42
N ILE A 37 -6.74 -3.33 -15.56
CA ILE A 37 -6.97 -3.00 -14.16
C ILE A 37 -6.66 -4.23 -13.28
N VAL A 38 -6.19 -3.99 -12.07
CA VAL A 38 -5.87 -5.05 -11.10
C VAL A 38 -6.59 -4.76 -9.80
N PHE A 39 -7.30 -5.76 -9.27
CA PHE A 39 -8.00 -5.67 -7.99
C PHE A 39 -7.46 -6.66 -6.99
N PHE A 40 -7.15 -6.17 -5.79
CA PHE A 40 -6.85 -6.99 -4.63
C PHE A 40 -7.95 -6.82 -3.59
N GLN A 41 -8.52 -7.92 -3.11
CA GLN A 41 -9.50 -7.86 -2.02
C GLN A 41 -8.77 -7.71 -0.69
N LEU A 42 -9.00 -6.60 -0.02
CA LEU A 42 -8.52 -6.37 1.34
C LEU A 42 -9.66 -6.53 2.34
N ASN A 43 -9.35 -6.34 3.61
CA ASN A 43 -10.36 -6.47 4.68
C ASN A 43 -11.26 -5.24 4.71
N GLY A 44 -12.38 -5.34 4.02
CA GLY A 44 -13.42 -4.32 4.02
C GLY A 44 -13.46 -3.42 2.78
N PHE A 45 -12.47 -3.49 1.90
CA PHE A 45 -12.47 -2.72 0.65
C PHE A 45 -11.56 -3.38 -0.40
N ILE A 46 -11.64 -2.87 -1.62
CA ILE A 46 -10.81 -3.31 -2.73
C ILE A 46 -9.71 -2.30 -2.98
N PHE A 47 -8.48 -2.78 -3.06
CA PHE A 47 -7.32 -2.01 -3.48
C PHE A 47 -7.12 -2.25 -4.97
N ALA A 48 -7.18 -1.19 -5.76
CA ALA A 48 -7.10 -1.27 -7.22
C ALA A 48 -5.89 -0.52 -7.77
N LEU A 49 -5.28 -1.09 -8.79
CA LEU A 49 -4.22 -0.47 -9.58
C LEU A 49 -4.77 -0.15 -10.96
N PHE A 50 -4.56 1.07 -11.44
CA PHE A 50 -5.01 1.53 -12.73
C PHE A 50 -3.94 2.42 -13.36
N PRO A 51 -3.72 2.37 -14.69
CA PRO A 51 -2.77 3.30 -15.31
C PRO A 51 -3.15 4.75 -15.02
N GLU A 52 -2.17 5.55 -14.58
CA GLU A 52 -2.46 6.90 -14.07
C GLU A 52 -3.08 7.83 -15.12
N ASP A 53 -2.70 7.68 -16.40
CA ASP A 53 -3.29 8.46 -17.47
C ASP A 53 -4.76 8.10 -17.69
N GLU A 54 -5.08 6.81 -17.63
CA GLU A 54 -6.46 6.32 -17.77
C GLU A 54 -7.31 6.73 -16.57
N LEU A 55 -6.72 6.74 -15.37
CA LEU A 55 -7.41 7.20 -14.17
C LEU A 55 -7.74 8.70 -14.27
N ALA A 56 -6.78 9.51 -14.72
CA ALA A 56 -6.99 10.94 -14.94
C ALA A 56 -8.08 11.20 -15.99
N ASP A 57 -8.05 10.45 -17.09
CA ASP A 57 -9.05 10.54 -18.15
C ASP A 57 -10.46 10.17 -17.62
N ASP A 58 -10.53 9.13 -16.79
CA ASP A 58 -11.79 8.70 -16.20
C ASP A 58 -12.39 9.78 -15.27
N ILE A 59 -11.55 10.48 -14.53
CA ILE A 59 -11.95 11.60 -13.67
C ILE A 59 -12.30 12.84 -14.52
N GLY A 60 -11.65 12.99 -15.68
CA GLY A 60 -11.77 14.16 -16.54
C GLY A 60 -10.80 15.29 -16.19
N ILE A 61 -9.61 14.94 -15.71
CA ILE A 61 -8.56 15.90 -15.35
C ILE A 61 -7.28 15.61 -16.11
N VAL A 62 -6.35 16.58 -16.07
CA VAL A 62 -5.00 16.40 -16.61
C VAL A 62 -4.15 15.63 -15.58
N ASN A 63 -3.39 14.64 -16.07
CA ASN A 63 -2.41 13.94 -15.25
C ASN A 63 -1.13 14.78 -15.18
N ASP A 64 -1.03 15.63 -14.17
CA ASP A 64 0.15 16.45 -13.92
C ASP A 64 0.61 16.32 -12.46
N GLY A 65 1.78 16.86 -12.16
CA GLY A 65 2.38 16.81 -10.84
C GLY A 65 3.33 15.64 -10.67
N SER A 66 4.07 15.68 -9.57
CA SER A 66 5.09 14.69 -9.20
C SER A 66 5.41 14.77 -7.71
N GLY A 67 6.16 13.80 -7.21
CA GLY A 67 6.64 13.78 -5.84
C GLY A 67 5.70 13.07 -4.87
N PHE A 68 5.76 13.48 -3.62
CA PHE A 68 4.97 12.87 -2.54
C PHE A 68 3.47 13.09 -2.74
N ARG A 69 2.69 12.01 -2.78
CA ARG A 69 1.24 12.03 -3.06
C ARG A 69 0.38 12.35 -1.83
N ARG A 70 1.00 12.67 -0.71
CA ARG A 70 0.37 13.13 0.54
C ARG A 70 -0.60 12.12 1.13
N MET A 71 -0.29 10.85 1.00
CA MET A 71 -1.03 9.78 1.66
C MET A 71 -0.12 8.61 1.96
N THR A 72 -0.51 7.81 2.93
CA THR A 72 0.11 6.53 3.24
C THR A 72 -0.97 5.48 3.42
N PHE A 73 -0.59 4.25 3.21
CA PHE A 73 -1.38 3.08 3.59
C PHE A 73 -0.77 2.48 4.85
N ALA A 74 -1.57 1.78 5.63
CA ALA A 74 -1.05 1.14 6.83
C ALA A 74 -1.53 -0.30 6.93
N ILE A 75 -0.60 -1.17 7.34
CA ILE A 75 -0.89 -2.53 7.77
C ILE A 75 -0.65 -2.58 9.26
N ASN A 76 -1.68 -2.93 10.02
CA ASN A 76 -1.56 -3.07 11.46
C ASN A 76 -1.25 -4.51 11.84
N CYS A 77 -0.24 -4.67 12.67
CA CYS A 77 0.19 -5.94 13.23
C CYS A 77 -0.30 -6.08 14.68
N ARG A 78 -0.22 -7.29 15.19
CA ARG A 78 -0.71 -7.61 16.55
C ARG A 78 0.35 -7.40 17.63
N SER A 79 1.61 -7.23 17.24
CA SER A 79 2.74 -7.07 18.18
C SER A 79 3.91 -6.37 17.50
N GLU A 80 4.84 -5.87 18.32
CA GLU A 80 6.12 -5.35 17.83
C GLU A 80 6.93 -6.43 17.10
N GLU A 81 6.88 -7.67 17.59
CA GLU A 81 7.55 -8.81 16.97
C GLU A 81 7.05 -9.06 15.56
N GLU A 82 5.74 -9.01 15.35
CA GLU A 82 5.13 -9.19 14.03
C GLU A 82 5.58 -8.09 13.07
N VAL A 83 5.69 -6.84 13.53
CA VAL A 83 6.25 -5.74 12.74
C VAL A 83 7.67 -6.06 12.32
N ASN A 84 8.52 -6.46 13.26
CA ASN A 84 9.92 -6.78 12.99
C ASN A 84 10.08 -7.94 12.01
N GLN A 85 9.27 -8.99 12.16
CA GLN A 85 9.27 -10.13 11.25
C GLN A 85 8.89 -9.71 9.83
N MET A 86 7.87 -8.88 9.70
CA MET A 86 7.41 -8.39 8.41
C MET A 86 8.49 -7.54 7.73
N PHE A 87 9.15 -6.65 8.46
CA PHE A 87 10.26 -5.86 7.92
C PHE A 87 11.42 -6.74 7.48
N SER A 88 11.77 -7.75 8.28
CA SER A 88 12.84 -8.71 7.91
C SER A 88 12.54 -9.42 6.60
N GLU A 89 11.33 -9.91 6.42
CA GLU A 89 10.94 -10.62 5.21
C GLU A 89 10.92 -9.69 3.99
N LEU A 90 10.39 -8.50 4.15
CA LEU A 90 10.33 -7.51 3.08
C LEU A 90 11.73 -7.08 2.65
N GLU A 91 12.63 -6.85 3.61
CA GLU A 91 14.02 -6.50 3.32
C GLU A 91 14.75 -7.61 2.56
N LYS A 92 14.56 -8.87 2.95
CA LYS A 92 15.11 -10.03 2.23
C LYS A 92 14.60 -10.12 0.80
N ASN A 93 13.37 -9.70 0.58
CA ASN A 93 12.75 -9.68 -0.74
C ASN A 93 13.08 -8.42 -1.56
N GLY A 94 13.98 -7.58 -1.06
CA GLY A 94 14.45 -6.41 -1.78
C GLY A 94 13.50 -5.21 -1.75
N VAL A 95 12.57 -5.17 -0.81
CA VAL A 95 11.69 -4.01 -0.62
C VAL A 95 12.47 -2.87 0.00
N LYS A 96 12.26 -1.66 -0.51
CA LYS A 96 12.89 -0.45 0.01
C LYS A 96 12.35 -0.11 1.38
N ILE A 97 13.23 -0.14 2.38
CA ILE A 97 12.92 0.34 3.73
C ILE A 97 13.14 1.85 3.76
N VAL A 98 12.07 2.59 3.97
CA VAL A 98 12.11 4.06 4.05
C VAL A 98 12.46 4.51 5.45
N LYS A 99 11.84 3.88 6.45
CA LYS A 99 12.10 4.14 7.86
C LYS A 99 12.06 2.80 8.60
N PRO A 100 13.17 2.38 9.23
CA PRO A 100 13.18 1.13 9.98
C PRO A 100 12.17 1.15 11.13
N PRO A 101 11.67 -0.02 11.58
CA PRO A 101 10.72 -0.07 12.68
C PRO A 101 11.34 0.39 13.99
N GLY A 102 10.58 1.10 14.77
CA GLY A 102 10.98 1.62 16.08
C GLY A 102 9.81 2.17 16.86
N LYS A 103 10.05 2.50 18.11
CA LYS A 103 9.06 3.13 18.97
C LYS A 103 8.77 4.55 18.47
N VAL A 104 7.50 4.94 18.52
CA VAL A 104 7.04 6.24 18.02
C VAL A 104 6.36 7.02 19.14
N PHE A 105 6.31 8.35 18.97
CA PHE A 105 5.89 9.29 20.01
C PHE A 105 4.45 9.06 20.51
N TRP A 106 3.55 8.50 19.69
CA TRP A 106 2.18 8.24 20.07
C TRP A 106 1.99 6.92 20.84
N GLY A 107 3.07 6.22 21.17
CA GLY A 107 3.07 5.02 22.00
C GLY A 107 3.02 3.70 21.23
N GLY A 108 3.04 3.74 19.92
CA GLY A 108 3.09 2.55 19.07
C GLY A 108 4.50 2.19 18.63
N TYR A 109 4.57 1.27 17.67
CA TYR A 109 5.80 0.77 17.07
C TYR A 109 5.60 0.63 15.58
N SER A 110 6.35 1.36 14.77
CA SER A 110 6.13 1.34 13.33
C SER A 110 7.36 1.72 12.52
N GLY A 111 7.29 1.42 11.24
CA GLY A 111 8.21 1.88 10.22
C GLY A 111 7.50 2.01 8.88
N TYR A 112 8.23 2.38 7.85
CA TYR A 112 7.70 2.60 6.51
C TYR A 112 8.51 1.88 5.46
N ILE A 113 7.81 1.37 4.47
CA ILE A 113 8.37 0.82 3.24
C ILE A 113 7.80 1.57 2.04
N ALA A 114 8.44 1.43 0.90
CA ALA A 114 7.94 1.96 -0.37
C ALA A 114 7.59 0.81 -1.31
N ASP A 115 6.51 0.98 -2.06
CA ASP A 115 6.20 0.08 -3.16
C ASP A 115 7.06 0.41 -4.41
N ALA A 116 6.75 -0.23 -5.53
CA ALA A 116 7.54 -0.06 -6.76
C ALA A 116 7.51 1.35 -7.34
N GLU A 117 6.56 2.19 -6.94
CA GLU A 117 6.37 3.55 -7.45
C GLU A 117 6.38 4.61 -6.35
N ASP A 118 7.04 4.31 -5.23
CA ASP A 118 7.17 5.21 -4.08
C ASP A 118 5.81 5.60 -3.45
N ASN A 119 4.87 4.68 -3.44
CA ASN A 119 3.75 4.77 -2.52
C ASN A 119 4.19 4.18 -1.18
N TYR A 120 3.88 4.87 -0.09
CA TYR A 120 4.42 4.53 1.22
C TYR A 120 3.42 3.75 2.05
N TRP A 121 3.91 2.66 2.63
CA TRP A 121 3.15 1.79 3.52
C TRP A 121 3.75 1.83 4.90
N GLU A 122 2.93 2.16 5.88
CA GLU A 122 3.28 2.01 7.29
C GLU A 122 2.98 0.58 7.74
N ILE A 123 3.93 -0.03 8.43
CA ILE A 123 3.72 -1.32 9.10
C ILE A 123 3.84 -1.04 10.58
N ALA A 124 2.74 -1.22 11.32
CA ALA A 124 2.61 -0.67 12.65
C ALA A 124 1.96 -1.65 13.63
N PHE A 125 2.39 -1.58 14.87
CA PHE A 125 1.66 -2.09 16.02
C PHE A 125 1.12 -0.90 16.81
N ASN A 126 -0.20 -0.85 16.95
CA ASN A 126 -0.89 0.17 17.74
C ASN A 126 -1.57 -0.50 18.93
N PRO A 127 -1.02 -0.34 20.16
CA PRO A 127 -1.59 -0.99 21.34
C PRO A 127 -2.97 -0.45 21.75
N PHE A 128 -3.38 0.68 21.17
CA PHE A 128 -4.66 1.32 21.48
C PHE A 128 -5.80 0.89 20.53
N LEU A 129 -5.47 0.18 19.45
CA LEU A 129 -6.46 -0.32 18.50
C LEU A 129 -6.56 -1.84 18.58
N LYS A 130 -7.79 -2.32 18.64
CA LYS A 130 -8.08 -3.76 18.49
C LYS A 130 -8.34 -4.06 17.01
N LEU A 131 -7.67 -5.06 16.51
CA LEU A 131 -7.86 -5.54 15.14
C LEU A 131 -8.92 -6.62 15.07
#